data_0789771c4c028cddd658e80aae6994fe
#
_entry.id   0789771c4c028cddd658e80aae6994fe
#
_cell.length_a   1.000
_cell.length_b   1.000
_cell.length_c   1.000
_cell.angle_alpha   90.00
_cell.angle_beta   90.00
_cell.angle_gamma   90.00
#
_symmetry.space_group_name_H-M   'P 1'
#
loop_
_entity.id
_entity.type
_entity.pdbx_description
1 polymer ?
#
loop_
_entity_poly.entity_id
_entity_poly.type
_entity_poly.pdbx_seq_one_letter_code
_entity_poly.pdbx_strand_id
1 'polypeptide(L)'
;QETTITSSITKINLTTKNKGKFYFYWGWNKAQYSYSDIKFKGDNYNFSLFDVAAQDRQTTWDPAVYLNPGSMTIPQTVARIGYYFHDNWNLSLGVDHLKYVMVNNQVATIDGYIDLQNPHTQFNGIYDNEPLMIDEDFLQFEHTDGLNYINIEISRVDNLGDFFKWNSKKFQLNVLESIGAGVLYPKTNSTLLSKERYDDFHLSGFGVSLKGGINLTLFDRFFVQAEIKTGYINMPDIRTTKSNADTASQEFFFFQRNISFGYIFQLVK
;
A
#
# COMPACT_ATOMS: atom_id res chain seq x y z
N GLN A 1 -49.77 -32.40 39.50
CA GLN A 1 -48.34 -32.43 39.22
C GLN A 1 -48.08 -31.71 37.89
N GLU A 2 -47.65 -30.44 37.99
CA GLU A 2 -47.16 -29.70 36.80
C GLU A 2 -45.70 -30.10 36.54
N THR A 3 -45.48 -30.70 35.38
CA THR A 3 -44.14 -31.04 34.92
C THR A 3 -43.56 -29.83 34.22
N THR A 4 -42.71 -29.06 34.93
CA THR A 4 -41.96 -27.92 34.38
C THR A 4 -40.86 -28.47 33.47
N ILE A 5 -41.06 -28.41 32.14
CA ILE A 5 -40.02 -28.71 31.16
C ILE A 5 -39.10 -27.52 31.09
N THR A 6 -37.98 -27.56 31.81
CA THR A 6 -36.87 -26.59 31.67
C THR A 6 -36.08 -26.95 30.43
N SER A 7 -36.34 -26.29 29.32
CA SER A 7 -35.48 -26.37 28.14
C SER A 7 -34.20 -25.62 28.40
N SER A 8 -33.12 -26.32 28.70
CA SER A 8 -31.80 -25.77 28.73
C SER A 8 -31.38 -25.44 27.29
N ILE A 9 -31.52 -24.16 26.92
CA ILE A 9 -30.93 -23.65 25.69
C ILE A 9 -29.43 -23.64 25.90
N THR A 10 -28.75 -24.67 25.45
CA THR A 10 -27.27 -24.70 25.37
C THR A 10 -26.85 -23.56 24.45
N LYS A 11 -26.33 -22.49 24.99
CA LYS A 11 -25.70 -21.40 24.23
C LYS A 11 -24.50 -22.02 23.51
N ILE A 12 -24.65 -22.36 22.23
CA ILE A 12 -23.53 -22.80 21.39
C ILE A 12 -22.74 -21.53 21.08
N ASN A 13 -21.73 -21.24 21.86
CA ASN A 13 -20.71 -20.24 21.54
C ASN A 13 -19.88 -20.79 20.37
N LEU A 14 -20.27 -20.48 19.13
CA LEU A 14 -19.48 -20.74 17.95
C LEU A 14 -18.43 -19.63 17.75
N THR A 15 -17.61 -19.39 18.76
CA THR A 15 -16.39 -18.59 18.57
C THR A 15 -15.54 -19.32 17.56
N THR A 16 -15.21 -18.67 16.45
CA THR A 16 -14.33 -19.22 15.44
C THR A 16 -12.97 -19.48 16.10
N LYS A 17 -12.58 -20.73 16.28
CA LYS A 17 -11.29 -21.10 16.86
C LYS A 17 -10.23 -21.00 15.77
N ASN A 18 -9.59 -19.84 15.65
CA ASN A 18 -8.53 -19.60 14.67
C ASN A 18 -7.12 -19.74 15.26
N LYS A 19 -6.95 -19.73 16.57
CA LYS A 19 -5.65 -19.87 17.22
C LYS A 19 -4.87 -21.09 16.66
N GLY A 20 -3.64 -20.86 16.25
CA GLY A 20 -2.75 -21.89 15.66
C GLY A 20 -2.92 -22.10 14.18
N LYS A 21 -3.84 -21.37 13.52
CA LYS A 21 -4.00 -21.42 12.07
C LYS A 21 -3.15 -20.35 11.39
N PHE A 22 -2.75 -20.65 10.18
CA PHE A 22 -2.16 -19.74 9.22
C PHE A 22 -3.18 -19.35 8.17
N TYR A 23 -2.94 -18.23 7.52
CA TYR A 23 -3.67 -17.85 6.33
C TYR A 23 -2.72 -17.24 5.32
N PHE A 24 -3.11 -17.31 4.06
CA PHE A 24 -2.51 -16.57 2.96
C PHE A 24 -3.63 -15.93 2.17
N TYR A 25 -3.40 -14.69 1.70
CA TYR A 25 -4.26 -14.10 0.70
C TYR A 25 -3.47 -13.34 -0.36
N TRP A 26 -4.10 -13.22 -1.50
CA TRP A 26 -3.66 -12.42 -2.63
C TRP A 26 -4.86 -11.71 -3.23
N GLY A 27 -4.64 -10.52 -3.78
CA GLY A 27 -5.67 -9.72 -4.39
C GLY A 27 -5.14 -8.48 -5.05
N TRP A 28 -6.03 -7.55 -5.31
CA TRP A 28 -5.72 -6.33 -6.04
C TRP A 28 -6.11 -5.11 -5.24
N ASN A 29 -5.44 -4.01 -5.55
CA ASN A 29 -5.69 -2.74 -4.91
C ASN A 29 -5.87 -1.60 -5.91
N LYS A 30 -6.44 -0.52 -5.42
CA LYS A 30 -6.48 0.79 -6.06
C LYS A 30 -6.16 1.83 -5.02
N ALA A 31 -5.24 2.76 -5.34
CA ALA A 31 -4.74 3.76 -4.41
C ALA A 31 -5.13 5.19 -4.80
N GLN A 32 -5.07 6.08 -3.84
CA GLN A 32 -5.14 7.53 -3.99
C GLN A 32 -4.09 8.14 -3.07
N TYR A 33 -3.52 9.28 -3.45
CA TYR A 33 -2.45 9.94 -2.73
C TYR A 33 -2.84 11.38 -2.41
N SER A 34 -2.39 11.89 -1.26
CA SER A 34 -2.44 13.32 -0.99
C SER A 34 -1.45 14.06 -1.89
N TYR A 35 -1.58 15.38 -1.98
CA TYR A 35 -0.48 16.21 -2.43
C TYR A 35 0.75 15.93 -1.56
N SER A 36 1.94 16.13 -2.13
CA SER A 36 3.20 15.87 -1.46
C SER A 36 4.24 16.93 -1.80
N ASP A 37 5.11 17.20 -0.83
CA ASP A 37 6.29 17.99 -1.06
C ASP A 37 7.46 17.06 -1.41
N ILE A 38 8.21 17.40 -2.46
CA ILE A 38 9.33 16.61 -2.92
C ILE A 38 10.58 17.49 -2.93
N LYS A 39 11.56 17.13 -2.11
CA LYS A 39 12.84 17.82 -2.07
C LYS A 39 13.87 17.06 -2.87
N PHE A 40 14.54 17.74 -3.80
CA PHE A 40 15.62 17.21 -4.63
C PHE A 40 16.97 17.82 -4.21
N LYS A 41 18.00 17.00 -4.13
CA LYS A 41 19.35 17.40 -3.78
C LYS A 41 20.37 16.69 -4.67
N GLY A 42 21.36 17.45 -5.15
CA GLY A 42 22.50 16.97 -5.91
C GLY A 42 23.67 17.96 -5.80
N ASP A 43 24.75 17.70 -6.52
CA ASP A 43 25.94 18.56 -6.46
C ASP A 43 25.65 19.98 -6.92
N ASN A 44 24.76 20.14 -7.91
CA ASN A 44 24.51 21.41 -8.59
C ASN A 44 23.04 21.88 -8.44
N TYR A 45 22.29 21.33 -7.51
CA TYR A 45 20.92 21.76 -7.21
C TYR A 45 20.51 21.35 -5.81
N ASN A 46 19.66 22.16 -5.23
CA ASN A 46 18.91 21.85 -4.01
C ASN A 46 17.63 22.67 -4.04
N PHE A 47 16.52 21.99 -4.35
CA PHE A 47 15.22 22.65 -4.47
C PHE A 47 14.11 21.75 -3.94
N SER A 48 12.99 22.36 -3.60
CA SER A 48 11.75 21.70 -3.19
C SER A 48 10.63 22.06 -4.16
N LEU A 49 9.80 21.09 -4.45
CA LEU A 49 8.53 21.27 -5.15
C LEU A 49 7.43 21.04 -4.12
N PHE A 50 6.51 21.99 -3.99
CA PHE A 50 5.42 21.94 -3.03
C PHE A 50 4.09 21.63 -3.74
N ASP A 51 3.20 20.94 -3.02
CA ASP A 51 1.84 20.60 -3.47
C ASP A 51 1.80 19.78 -4.76
N VAL A 52 2.76 18.87 -4.94
CA VAL A 52 2.83 18.02 -6.13
C VAL A 52 1.71 17.00 -6.11
N ALA A 53 0.88 17.01 -7.16
CA ALA A 53 -0.19 16.05 -7.36
C ALA A 53 0.34 14.74 -7.94
N ALA A 54 -0.21 13.62 -7.46
CA ALA A 54 0.06 12.30 -8.00
C ALA A 54 -1.22 11.49 -8.18
N GLN A 55 -1.15 10.52 -9.07
CA GLN A 55 -2.25 9.64 -9.39
C GLN A 55 -1.81 8.18 -9.39
N ASP A 56 -2.79 7.32 -9.29
CA ASP A 56 -2.65 5.88 -9.44
C ASP A 56 -2.61 5.50 -10.94
N ARG A 57 -1.84 4.46 -11.28
CA ARG A 57 -1.80 3.91 -12.65
C ARG A 57 -2.38 2.50 -12.66
N GLN A 58 -3.68 2.39 -12.86
CA GLN A 58 -4.35 1.11 -12.98
C GLN A 58 -4.01 0.43 -14.30
N THR A 59 -3.68 -0.85 -14.25
CA THR A 59 -3.59 -1.69 -15.46
C THR A 59 -5.00 -1.95 -15.98
N THR A 60 -5.18 -1.86 -17.30
CA THR A 60 -6.46 -2.21 -17.93
C THR A 60 -6.84 -3.65 -17.59
N TRP A 61 -8.12 -3.89 -17.29
CA TRP A 61 -8.59 -5.21 -16.93
C TRP A 61 -8.37 -6.21 -18.06
N ASP A 62 -7.57 -7.23 -17.77
CA ASP A 62 -7.31 -8.38 -18.64
C ASP A 62 -7.18 -9.64 -17.75
N PRO A 63 -8.07 -10.64 -17.88
CA PRO A 63 -7.99 -11.86 -17.09
C PRO A 63 -6.65 -12.59 -17.22
N ALA A 64 -6.00 -12.55 -18.41
CA ALA A 64 -4.70 -13.17 -18.64
C ALA A 64 -3.56 -12.50 -17.86
N VAL A 65 -3.75 -11.24 -17.46
CA VAL A 65 -2.80 -10.49 -16.62
C VAL A 65 -3.18 -10.61 -15.16
N TYR A 66 -4.44 -10.35 -14.82
CA TYR A 66 -4.90 -10.28 -13.44
C TYR A 66 -4.96 -11.64 -12.72
N LEU A 67 -5.21 -12.73 -13.44
CA LEU A 67 -5.32 -14.08 -12.88
C LEU A 67 -4.05 -14.93 -13.09
N ASN A 68 -3.00 -14.35 -13.65
CA ASN A 68 -1.74 -15.03 -13.89
C ASN A 68 -0.74 -14.73 -12.76
N PRO A 69 -0.34 -15.72 -11.95
CA PRO A 69 0.66 -15.51 -10.89
C PRO A 69 2.03 -15.02 -11.41
N GLY A 70 2.38 -15.32 -12.67
CA GLY A 70 3.61 -14.81 -13.31
C GLY A 70 3.58 -13.33 -13.65
N SER A 71 2.39 -12.70 -13.63
CA SER A 71 2.19 -11.28 -13.94
C SER A 71 1.84 -10.45 -12.70
N MET A 72 2.14 -10.93 -11.49
CA MET A 72 1.72 -10.31 -10.21
C MET A 72 2.16 -8.86 -10.02
N THR A 73 3.21 -8.43 -10.73
CA THR A 73 3.74 -7.06 -10.64
C THR A 73 3.20 -6.12 -11.71
N ILE A 74 2.44 -6.63 -12.68
CA ILE A 74 1.83 -5.78 -13.73
C ILE A 74 0.60 -5.05 -13.19
N PRO A 75 -0.42 -5.73 -12.62
CA PRO A 75 -1.48 -5.04 -11.89
C PRO A 75 -1.00 -4.66 -10.48
N GLN A 76 -1.71 -3.75 -9.86
CA GLN A 76 -1.48 -3.46 -8.46
C GLN A 76 -2.04 -4.59 -7.61
N THR A 77 -1.18 -5.19 -6.79
CA THR A 77 -1.51 -6.37 -6.01
C THR A 77 -1.21 -6.20 -4.53
N VAL A 78 -1.89 -6.99 -3.73
CA VAL A 78 -1.57 -7.22 -2.32
C VAL A 78 -1.38 -8.71 -2.10
N ALA A 79 -0.36 -9.07 -1.33
CA ALA A 79 -0.13 -10.44 -0.90
C ALA A 79 0.26 -10.46 0.57
N ARG A 80 -0.29 -11.40 1.33
CA ARG A 80 -0.04 -11.45 2.77
C ARG A 80 -0.12 -12.87 3.30
N ILE A 81 0.79 -13.20 4.22
CA ILE A 81 0.75 -14.41 5.04
C ILE A 81 0.62 -14.01 6.50
N GLY A 82 -0.24 -14.70 7.26
CA GLY A 82 -0.46 -14.41 8.66
C GLY A 82 -0.67 -15.64 9.52
N TYR A 83 -0.53 -15.45 10.82
CA TYR A 83 -0.68 -16.45 11.86
C TYR A 83 -1.58 -15.96 12.98
N TYR A 84 -2.60 -16.73 13.33
CA TYR A 84 -3.48 -16.48 14.45
C TYR A 84 -2.84 -16.96 15.75
N PHE A 85 -2.27 -16.02 16.52
CA PHE A 85 -1.74 -16.31 17.85
C PHE A 85 -2.83 -16.37 18.92
N HIS A 86 -4.01 -15.81 18.64
CA HIS A 86 -5.24 -15.88 19.42
C HIS A 86 -6.43 -16.10 18.47
N ASP A 87 -7.60 -16.49 18.98
CA ASP A 87 -8.77 -16.78 18.13
C ASP A 87 -9.20 -15.60 17.24
N ASN A 88 -9.07 -14.38 17.76
CA ASN A 88 -9.45 -13.16 17.05
C ASN A 88 -8.24 -12.32 16.61
N TRP A 89 -7.02 -12.64 17.02
CA TRP A 89 -5.85 -11.83 16.75
C TRP A 89 -4.83 -12.58 15.91
N ASN A 90 -4.31 -11.89 14.94
CA ASN A 90 -3.26 -12.42 14.08
C ASN A 90 -2.14 -11.40 13.86
N LEU A 91 -0.97 -11.92 13.56
CA LEU A 91 0.20 -11.18 13.07
C LEU A 91 0.44 -11.62 11.63
N SER A 92 0.74 -10.66 10.76
CA SER A 92 0.97 -10.95 9.36
C SER A 92 2.10 -10.13 8.76
N LEU A 93 2.74 -10.70 7.74
CA LEU A 93 3.70 -10.05 6.86
C LEU A 93 3.12 -9.98 5.46
N GLY A 94 3.23 -8.83 4.81
CA GLY A 94 2.69 -8.65 3.47
C GLY A 94 3.42 -7.61 2.65
N VAL A 95 3.04 -7.58 1.38
CA VAL A 95 3.50 -6.59 0.40
C VAL A 95 2.28 -5.96 -0.25
N ASP A 96 2.21 -4.64 -0.20
CA ASP A 96 1.28 -3.85 -0.98
C ASP A 96 2.05 -3.23 -2.15
N HIS A 97 1.79 -3.75 -3.35
CA HIS A 97 2.37 -3.23 -4.59
C HIS A 97 1.49 -2.10 -5.11
N LEU A 98 1.88 -0.87 -4.82
CA LEU A 98 1.21 0.37 -5.20
C LEU A 98 1.91 0.99 -6.43
N LYS A 99 1.23 1.91 -7.11
CA LYS A 99 1.81 2.70 -8.20
C LYS A 99 1.53 4.18 -7.94
N TYR A 100 2.59 4.94 -7.74
CA TYR A 100 2.55 6.39 -7.59
C TYR A 100 3.10 7.04 -8.86
N VAL A 101 2.31 7.88 -9.50
CA VAL A 101 2.71 8.60 -10.71
C VAL A 101 2.47 10.08 -10.50
N MET A 102 3.53 10.87 -10.49
CA MET A 102 3.42 12.32 -10.52
C MET A 102 2.64 12.76 -11.77
N VAL A 103 1.71 13.67 -11.60
CA VAL A 103 0.93 14.21 -12.73
C VAL A 103 1.85 15.09 -13.56
N ASN A 104 2.00 14.79 -14.84
CA ASN A 104 2.75 15.62 -15.77
C ASN A 104 1.97 16.89 -16.14
N ASN A 105 2.70 17.94 -16.55
CA ASN A 105 2.13 19.24 -16.94
C ASN A 105 1.26 19.88 -15.85
N GLN A 106 1.70 19.79 -14.61
CA GLN A 106 1.13 20.48 -13.47
C GLN A 106 1.97 21.70 -13.11
N VAL A 107 1.34 22.69 -12.48
CA VAL A 107 2.04 23.80 -11.86
C VAL A 107 2.26 23.46 -10.39
N ALA A 108 3.50 23.52 -9.93
CA ALA A 108 3.86 23.40 -8.52
C ALA A 108 4.69 24.62 -8.11
N THR A 109 4.73 24.90 -6.81
CA THR A 109 5.61 25.94 -6.28
C THR A 109 7.02 25.35 -6.13
N ILE A 110 8.02 26.08 -6.63
CA ILE A 110 9.43 25.72 -6.46
C ILE A 110 10.16 26.72 -5.56
N ASP A 111 11.03 26.21 -4.69
CA ASP A 111 11.95 26.99 -3.86
C ASP A 111 13.33 26.34 -3.82
N GLY A 112 14.39 27.17 -3.93
CA GLY A 112 15.78 26.71 -3.88
C GLY A 112 16.61 27.17 -5.07
N TYR A 113 17.55 26.32 -5.52
CA TYR A 113 18.40 26.66 -6.67
C TYR A 113 18.72 25.47 -7.56
N ILE A 114 18.98 25.79 -8.83
CA ILE A 114 19.49 24.87 -9.86
C ILE A 114 20.66 25.60 -10.57
N ASP A 115 21.84 24.97 -10.60
CA ASP A 115 23.05 25.52 -11.22
C ASP A 115 23.80 24.44 -11.99
N LEU A 116 23.16 23.93 -13.04
CA LEU A 116 23.76 22.91 -13.91
C LEU A 116 24.90 23.52 -14.73
N GLN A 117 25.97 22.77 -14.93
CA GLN A 117 27.14 23.20 -15.70
C GLN A 117 26.84 23.41 -17.21
N ASN A 118 25.60 23.19 -17.64
CA ASN A 118 25.14 23.44 -18.98
C ASN A 118 24.51 24.85 -19.09
N PRO A 119 25.19 25.85 -19.68
CA PRO A 119 24.68 27.23 -19.77
C PRO A 119 23.44 27.35 -20.68
N HIS A 120 23.09 26.32 -21.43
CA HIS A 120 21.93 26.31 -22.33
C HIS A 120 20.66 25.73 -21.69
N THR A 121 20.71 25.34 -20.43
CA THR A 121 19.49 24.87 -19.75
C THR A 121 18.63 26.04 -19.30
N GLN A 122 17.34 25.92 -19.58
CA GLN A 122 16.33 26.90 -19.12
C GLN A 122 16.02 26.80 -17.63
N PHE A 123 16.57 25.77 -16.95
CA PHE A 123 16.23 25.46 -15.55
C PHE A 123 17.21 26.08 -14.52
N ASN A 124 18.33 26.66 -14.97
CA ASN A 124 19.25 27.31 -14.04
C ASN A 124 18.66 28.58 -13.48
N GLY A 125 18.69 28.72 -12.15
CA GLY A 125 18.14 29.88 -11.45
C GLY A 125 18.09 29.69 -9.94
N ILE A 126 17.78 30.79 -9.27
CA ILE A 126 17.40 30.82 -7.87
C ILE A 126 15.87 31.06 -7.85
N TYR A 127 15.18 30.20 -7.16
CA TYR A 127 13.73 30.18 -7.07
C TYR A 127 13.30 30.56 -5.66
N ASP A 128 12.34 31.49 -5.53
CA ASP A 128 11.83 31.99 -4.26
C ASP A 128 10.30 31.82 -4.20
N ASN A 129 9.86 30.59 -3.91
CA ASN A 129 8.44 30.23 -3.81
C ASN A 129 7.63 30.66 -5.03
N GLU A 130 8.13 30.40 -6.21
CA GLU A 130 7.47 30.79 -7.45
C GLU A 130 6.82 29.62 -8.19
N PRO A 131 5.76 29.86 -8.99
CA PRO A 131 5.11 28.82 -9.74
C PRO A 131 5.98 28.33 -10.90
N LEU A 132 6.16 27.01 -11.00
CA LEU A 132 6.84 26.34 -12.10
C LEU A 132 5.93 25.33 -12.78
N MET A 133 5.91 25.35 -14.12
CA MET A 133 5.32 24.25 -14.90
C MET A 133 6.27 23.06 -14.89
N ILE A 134 5.82 21.95 -14.31
CA ILE A 134 6.56 20.70 -14.31
C ILE A 134 6.20 19.94 -15.57
N ASP A 135 7.06 20.01 -16.59
CA ASP A 135 6.96 19.23 -17.81
C ASP A 135 7.89 18.01 -17.77
N GLU A 136 7.87 17.21 -18.84
CA GLU A 136 8.67 15.98 -18.92
C GLU A 136 10.18 16.25 -19.02
N ASP A 137 10.59 17.43 -19.51
CA ASP A 137 11.99 17.83 -19.59
C ASP A 137 12.55 18.24 -18.23
N PHE A 138 11.68 18.82 -17.37
CA PHE A 138 12.05 19.18 -16.01
C PHE A 138 12.08 17.96 -15.11
N LEU A 139 10.98 17.20 -15.03
CA LEU A 139 10.86 16.06 -14.12
C LEU A 139 9.82 15.04 -14.57
N GLN A 140 10.24 13.81 -14.76
CA GLN A 140 9.39 12.62 -14.70
C GLN A 140 9.69 11.88 -13.40
N PHE A 141 8.66 11.60 -12.60
CA PHE A 141 8.85 10.98 -11.29
C PHE A 141 7.70 10.02 -10.98
N GLU A 142 8.06 8.76 -10.84
CA GLU A 142 7.06 7.73 -10.58
C GLU A 142 7.66 6.52 -9.85
N HIS A 143 6.82 5.82 -9.09
CA HIS A 143 7.11 4.54 -8.46
C HIS A 143 6.17 3.47 -9.06
N THR A 144 6.27 3.21 -10.38
CA THR A 144 5.29 2.38 -11.11
C THR A 144 5.69 0.93 -11.24
N ASP A 145 6.97 0.64 -11.22
CA ASP A 145 7.46 -0.74 -11.12
C ASP A 145 7.43 -1.25 -9.67
N GLY A 146 6.76 -0.48 -8.81
CA GLY A 146 6.39 -0.78 -7.44
C GLY A 146 6.80 0.30 -6.43
N LEU A 147 5.80 0.99 -5.87
CA LEU A 147 5.90 1.57 -4.54
C LEU A 147 5.64 0.41 -3.56
N ASN A 148 6.61 -0.48 -3.39
CA ASN A 148 6.43 -1.70 -2.60
C ASN A 148 6.47 -1.37 -1.10
N TYR A 149 5.33 -1.42 -0.45
CA TYR A 149 5.20 -1.29 0.99
C TYR A 149 5.22 -2.67 1.63
N ILE A 150 6.39 -3.09 2.12
CA ILE A 150 6.60 -4.36 2.83
C ILE A 150 6.32 -4.11 4.30
N ASN A 151 5.25 -4.70 4.83
CA ASN A 151 4.76 -4.32 6.14
C ASN A 151 4.28 -5.52 6.99
N ILE A 152 4.39 -5.34 8.31
CA ILE A 152 3.84 -6.22 9.32
C ILE A 152 2.56 -5.57 9.85
N GLU A 153 1.51 -6.38 10.03
CA GLU A 153 0.24 -5.93 10.61
C GLU A 153 -0.17 -6.82 11.78
N ILE A 154 -0.67 -6.17 12.83
CA ILE A 154 -1.47 -6.82 13.86
C ILE A 154 -2.93 -6.54 13.52
N SER A 155 -3.71 -7.62 13.42
CA SER A 155 -5.12 -7.53 13.04
C SER A 155 -6.01 -8.22 14.06
N ARG A 156 -7.18 -7.63 14.26
CA ARG A 156 -8.30 -8.25 14.96
C ARG A 156 -9.40 -8.60 13.96
N VAL A 157 -9.99 -9.79 14.12
CA VAL A 157 -11.05 -10.32 13.26
C VAL A 157 -12.17 -10.82 14.14
N ASP A 158 -13.32 -10.18 14.10
CA ASP A 158 -14.49 -10.54 14.89
C ASP A 158 -15.63 -11.06 14.01
N ASN A 159 -16.23 -12.18 14.41
CA ASN A 159 -17.33 -12.78 13.68
C ASN A 159 -18.64 -12.02 13.99
N LEU A 160 -19.25 -11.44 12.97
CA LEU A 160 -20.55 -10.75 13.11
C LEU A 160 -21.71 -11.69 13.36
N GLY A 161 -21.58 -12.98 13.06
CA GLY A 161 -22.59 -14.00 13.37
C GLY A 161 -22.90 -14.11 14.85
N ASP A 162 -21.91 -13.86 15.71
CA ASP A 162 -22.09 -13.84 17.16
C ASP A 162 -22.99 -12.67 17.61
N PHE A 163 -22.87 -11.52 16.95
CA PHE A 163 -23.69 -10.34 17.20
C PHE A 163 -25.13 -10.51 16.70
N PHE A 164 -25.30 -11.04 15.49
CA PHE A 164 -26.61 -11.23 14.87
C PHE A 164 -27.27 -12.57 15.25
N LYS A 165 -26.64 -13.38 16.10
CA LYS A 165 -27.06 -14.75 16.45
C LYS A 165 -27.23 -15.65 15.23
N TRP A 166 -26.46 -15.38 14.21
CA TRP A 166 -26.43 -16.11 12.94
C TRP A 166 -25.16 -16.97 12.89
N ASN A 167 -25.30 -18.21 13.32
CA ASN A 167 -24.19 -19.15 13.38
C ASN A 167 -24.29 -20.18 12.26
N SER A 168 -23.45 -20.04 11.27
CA SER A 168 -23.31 -21.03 10.19
C SER A 168 -21.86 -21.50 10.09
N LYS A 169 -21.66 -22.83 10.12
CA LYS A 169 -20.36 -23.43 9.81
C LYS A 169 -20.00 -23.35 8.33
N LYS A 170 -20.98 -23.08 7.45
CA LYS A 170 -20.75 -23.03 6.00
C LYS A 170 -20.18 -21.68 5.57
N PHE A 171 -20.58 -20.59 6.22
CA PHE A 171 -20.03 -19.26 5.95
C PHE A 171 -20.14 -18.36 7.18
N GLN A 172 -19.16 -17.48 7.30
CA GLN A 172 -19.00 -16.56 8.40
C GLN A 172 -18.73 -15.18 7.82
N LEU A 173 -19.46 -14.19 8.31
CA LEU A 173 -19.21 -12.79 8.02
C LEU A 173 -18.41 -12.18 9.17
N ASN A 174 -17.23 -11.68 8.85
CA ASN A 174 -16.32 -11.10 9.83
C ASN A 174 -16.06 -9.63 9.52
N VAL A 175 -15.81 -8.85 10.55
CA VAL A 175 -15.22 -7.52 10.48
C VAL A 175 -13.76 -7.62 10.90
N LEU A 176 -12.91 -6.84 10.27
CA LEU A 176 -11.49 -6.81 10.61
C LEU A 176 -11.00 -5.37 10.77
N GLU A 177 -10.06 -5.21 11.67
CA GLU A 177 -9.31 -3.98 11.88
C GLU A 177 -7.83 -4.30 12.08
N SER A 178 -6.94 -3.42 11.64
CA SER A 178 -5.50 -3.65 11.71
C SER A 178 -4.73 -2.36 11.85
N ILE A 179 -3.58 -2.47 12.51
CA ILE A 179 -2.52 -1.47 12.48
C ILE A 179 -1.26 -2.11 11.91
N GLY A 180 -0.54 -1.37 11.08
CA GLY A 180 0.66 -1.87 10.41
C GLY A 180 1.78 -0.85 10.34
N ALA A 181 3.00 -1.36 10.22
CA ALA A 181 4.20 -0.59 9.93
C ALA A 181 5.14 -1.39 9.04
N GLY A 182 5.95 -0.71 8.25
CA GLY A 182 6.85 -1.38 7.33
C GLY A 182 7.79 -0.44 6.61
N VAL A 183 8.50 -0.99 5.65
CA VAL A 183 9.51 -0.29 4.85
C VAL A 183 9.05 -0.11 3.41
N LEU A 184 9.53 0.95 2.78
CA LEU A 184 9.32 1.25 1.37
C LEU A 184 10.53 0.78 0.57
N TYR A 185 10.29 -0.12 -0.38
CA TYR A 185 11.29 -0.65 -1.30
C TYR A 185 10.86 -0.40 -2.76
N PRO A 186 10.76 0.91 -3.16
CA PRO A 186 10.30 1.27 -4.48
C PRO A 186 11.34 0.96 -5.55
N LYS A 187 10.84 0.78 -6.77
CA LYS A 187 11.59 0.96 -8.01
C LYS A 187 11.18 2.31 -8.59
N THR A 188 11.97 3.33 -8.28
CA THR A 188 11.68 4.70 -8.70
C THR A 188 12.17 4.91 -10.11
N ASN A 189 11.27 5.27 -11.01
CA ASN A 189 11.57 5.72 -12.35
C ASN A 189 11.63 7.25 -12.33
N SER A 190 12.82 7.80 -12.46
CA SER A 190 13.04 9.25 -12.42
C SER A 190 13.89 9.72 -13.60
N THR A 191 13.43 10.77 -14.27
CA THR A 191 14.22 11.58 -15.20
C THR A 191 14.18 13.00 -14.68
N LEU A 192 15.27 13.48 -14.14
CA LEU A 192 15.39 14.77 -13.48
C LEU A 192 16.31 15.69 -14.29
N LEU A 193 15.83 16.89 -14.69
CA LEU A 193 16.58 17.92 -15.37
C LEU A 193 17.32 17.38 -16.62
N SER A 194 16.62 16.55 -17.40
CA SER A 194 17.15 15.84 -18.58
C SER A 194 18.38 14.95 -18.32
N LYS A 195 18.64 14.56 -17.05
CA LYS A 195 19.66 13.56 -16.71
C LYS A 195 19.24 12.16 -17.16
N GLU A 196 20.22 11.23 -17.21
CA GLU A 196 19.94 9.83 -17.53
C GLU A 196 18.90 9.24 -16.57
N ARG A 197 17.90 8.55 -17.11
CA ARG A 197 16.84 7.88 -16.36
C ARG A 197 17.42 6.92 -15.33
N TYR A 198 16.95 7.03 -14.10
CA TYR A 198 17.17 6.07 -13.03
C TYR A 198 15.97 5.13 -12.91
N ASP A 199 16.23 3.85 -12.66
CA ASP A 199 15.18 2.81 -12.63
C ASP A 199 15.70 1.55 -11.89
N ASP A 200 16.08 1.71 -10.61
CA ASP A 200 16.53 0.60 -9.75
C ASP A 200 15.80 0.56 -8.42
N PHE A 201 15.78 -0.61 -7.78
CA PHE A 201 15.21 -0.77 -6.45
C PHE A 201 16.09 -0.14 -5.37
N HIS A 202 15.48 0.60 -4.46
CA HIS A 202 16.16 1.21 -3.32
C HIS A 202 15.29 1.20 -2.07
N LEU A 203 15.89 0.92 -0.90
CA LEU A 203 15.21 1.05 0.39
C LEU A 203 15.10 2.54 0.73
N SER A 204 13.92 3.12 0.53
CA SER A 204 13.73 4.57 0.54
C SER A 204 13.16 5.15 1.82
N GLY A 205 12.56 4.31 2.68
CA GLY A 205 11.93 4.83 3.89
C GLY A 205 10.98 3.84 4.57
N PHE A 206 10.01 4.40 5.27
CA PHE A 206 9.05 3.64 6.06
C PHE A 206 7.62 4.15 5.88
N GLY A 207 6.66 3.34 6.32
CA GLY A 207 5.25 3.72 6.37
C GLY A 207 4.55 3.13 7.58
N VAL A 208 3.44 3.77 7.96
CA VAL A 208 2.50 3.28 8.97
C VAL A 208 1.10 3.29 8.40
N SER A 209 0.25 2.36 8.84
CA SER A 209 -1.08 2.22 8.25
C SER A 209 -2.12 1.73 9.24
N LEU A 210 -3.36 2.10 8.96
CA LEU A 210 -4.58 1.58 9.57
C LEU A 210 -5.42 0.93 8.49
N LYS A 211 -6.08 -0.17 8.82
CA LYS A 211 -6.91 -0.92 7.89
C LYS A 211 -8.20 -1.37 8.57
N GLY A 212 -9.31 -1.30 7.85
CA GLY A 212 -10.59 -1.86 8.24
C GLY A 212 -11.22 -2.59 7.06
N GLY A 213 -12.05 -3.59 7.33
CA GLY A 213 -12.67 -4.34 6.24
C GLY A 213 -13.68 -5.39 6.68
N ILE A 214 -14.23 -6.04 5.69
CA ILE A 214 -15.15 -7.16 5.84
C ILE A 214 -14.56 -8.40 5.17
N ASN A 215 -14.81 -9.54 5.79
CA ASN A 215 -14.31 -10.83 5.33
C ASN A 215 -15.47 -11.84 5.34
N LEU A 216 -15.71 -12.50 4.21
CA LEU A 216 -16.64 -13.61 4.08
C LEU A 216 -15.82 -14.91 4.03
N THR A 217 -15.86 -15.69 5.09
CA THR A 217 -15.18 -16.99 5.18
C THR A 217 -16.16 -18.13 4.85
N LEU A 218 -15.75 -19.00 3.94
CA LEU A 218 -16.48 -20.16 3.47
C LEU A 218 -15.81 -21.45 3.95
N PHE A 219 -16.62 -22.36 4.55
CA PHE A 219 -16.19 -23.68 5.00
C PHE A 219 -14.99 -23.65 5.97
N ASP A 220 -14.88 -22.59 6.79
CA ASP A 220 -13.76 -22.33 7.73
C ASP A 220 -12.37 -22.26 7.06
N ARG A 221 -12.30 -22.07 5.75
CA ARG A 221 -11.05 -22.14 4.98
C ARG A 221 -10.87 -21.05 3.93
N PHE A 222 -11.80 -20.95 2.99
CA PHE A 222 -11.70 -19.98 1.90
C PHE A 222 -12.32 -18.66 2.33
N PHE A 223 -11.74 -17.56 1.94
CA PHE A 223 -12.36 -16.26 2.20
C PHE A 223 -12.19 -15.28 1.05
N VAL A 224 -13.16 -14.40 0.95
CA VAL A 224 -13.10 -13.17 0.14
C VAL A 224 -13.12 -12.00 1.11
N GLN A 225 -12.26 -11.02 0.88
CA GLN A 225 -12.07 -9.89 1.78
C GLN A 225 -12.05 -8.59 1.01
N ALA A 226 -12.82 -7.60 1.48
CA ALA A 226 -12.79 -6.23 1.01
C ALA A 226 -12.30 -5.33 2.13
N GLU A 227 -11.28 -4.49 1.83
CA GLU A 227 -10.60 -3.66 2.81
C GLU A 227 -10.45 -2.23 2.32
N ILE A 228 -10.46 -1.32 3.25
CA ILE A 228 -9.90 0.02 3.11
C ILE A 228 -8.67 0.14 4.00
N LYS A 229 -7.61 0.73 3.47
CA LYS A 229 -6.37 0.97 4.19
C LYS A 229 -5.93 2.41 3.95
N THR A 230 -5.53 3.08 5.00
CA THR A 230 -4.95 4.42 4.91
C THR A 230 -3.67 4.46 5.71
N GLY A 231 -2.77 5.35 5.36
CA GLY A 231 -1.51 5.45 6.07
C GLY A 231 -0.68 6.63 5.62
N TYR A 232 0.46 6.76 6.26
CA TYR A 232 1.47 7.75 6.01
C TYR A 232 2.75 7.06 5.54
N ILE A 233 3.35 7.59 4.49
CA ILE A 233 4.62 7.17 3.92
C ILE A 233 5.61 8.31 4.04
N ASN A 234 6.83 8.00 4.50
CA ASN A 234 7.97 8.90 4.54
C ASN A 234 9.17 8.22 3.89
N MET A 235 9.64 8.82 2.81
CA MET A 235 10.79 8.35 2.04
C MET A 235 11.89 9.41 2.05
N PRO A 236 12.78 9.41 3.05
CA PRO A 236 13.86 10.39 3.17
C PRO A 236 15.03 10.17 2.19
N ASP A 237 15.13 9.01 1.55
CA ASP A 237 16.23 8.65 0.65
C ASP A 237 15.70 7.93 -0.60
N ILE A 238 15.30 8.73 -1.58
CA ILE A 238 14.90 8.24 -2.91
C ILE A 238 16.05 8.51 -3.88
N ARG A 239 16.46 7.50 -4.63
CA ARG A 239 17.47 7.65 -5.67
C ARG A 239 16.83 8.22 -6.94
N THR A 240 17.45 9.26 -7.49
CA THR A 240 16.93 9.94 -8.70
C THR A 240 17.83 9.77 -9.92
N THR A 241 19.11 9.45 -9.72
CA THR A 241 20.08 9.08 -10.76
C THR A 241 21.00 7.97 -10.27
N LYS A 242 21.94 7.53 -11.10
CA LYS A 242 22.99 6.57 -10.70
C LYS A 242 23.99 7.17 -9.70
N SER A 243 24.06 8.51 -9.58
CA SER A 243 24.91 9.18 -8.60
C SER A 243 24.33 9.09 -7.19
N ASN A 244 25.16 8.76 -6.22
CA ASN A 244 24.77 8.78 -4.82
C ASN A 244 24.57 10.22 -4.26
N ALA A 245 25.03 11.24 -4.98
CA ALA A 245 24.81 12.64 -4.62
C ALA A 245 23.39 13.11 -4.96
N ASP A 246 22.77 12.48 -5.96
CA ASP A 246 21.45 12.85 -6.47
C ASP A 246 20.35 12.06 -5.72
N THR A 247 19.68 12.74 -4.80
CA THR A 247 18.65 12.15 -3.96
C THR A 247 17.38 12.99 -3.97
N ALA A 248 16.25 12.35 -3.65
CA ALA A 248 15.03 13.04 -3.30
C ALA A 248 14.49 12.55 -1.96
N SER A 249 13.67 13.38 -1.32
CA SER A 249 12.84 12.97 -0.19
C SER A 249 11.40 13.39 -0.39
N GLN A 250 10.48 12.57 0.10
CA GLN A 250 9.05 12.75 -0.11
C GLN A 250 8.26 12.17 1.04
N GLU A 251 7.12 12.81 1.37
CA GLU A 251 6.17 12.26 2.31
C GLU A 251 4.74 12.54 1.86
N PHE A 252 3.83 11.60 2.11
CA PHE A 252 2.42 11.72 1.74
C PHE A 252 1.53 10.74 2.49
N PHE A 253 0.23 11.03 2.50
CA PHE A 253 -0.81 10.10 2.92
C PHE A 253 -1.34 9.31 1.71
N PHE A 254 -1.68 8.05 1.95
CA PHE A 254 -2.35 7.22 0.95
C PHE A 254 -3.67 6.66 1.47
N PHE A 255 -4.56 6.41 0.54
CA PHE A 255 -5.82 5.70 0.75
C PHE A 255 -5.92 4.57 -0.28
N GLN A 256 -6.13 3.35 0.18
CA GLN A 256 -6.10 2.14 -0.63
C GLN A 256 -7.40 1.35 -0.42
N ARG A 257 -7.97 0.83 -1.49
CA ARG A 257 -9.10 -0.10 -1.49
C ARG A 257 -8.63 -1.42 -2.06
N ASN A 258 -8.88 -2.51 -1.32
CA ASN A 258 -8.41 -3.84 -1.65
C ASN A 258 -9.59 -4.81 -1.80
N ILE A 259 -9.44 -5.74 -2.72
CA ILE A 259 -10.22 -6.96 -2.77
C ILE A 259 -9.26 -8.15 -2.86
N SER A 260 -9.43 -9.13 -2.00
CA SER A 260 -8.50 -10.26 -1.91
C SER A 260 -9.23 -11.58 -1.67
N PHE A 261 -8.56 -12.65 -2.05
CA PHE A 261 -9.00 -14.03 -1.89
C PHE A 261 -7.93 -14.78 -1.10
N GLY A 262 -8.36 -15.56 -0.13
CA GLY A 262 -7.42 -16.24 0.74
C GLY A 262 -7.87 -17.59 1.22
N TYR A 263 -6.94 -18.24 1.90
CA TYR A 263 -7.11 -19.58 2.42
C TYR A 263 -6.52 -19.68 3.83
N ILE A 264 -7.31 -20.26 4.74
CA ILE A 264 -6.92 -20.54 6.14
C ILE A 264 -6.54 -22.03 6.23
N PHE A 265 -5.39 -22.29 6.83
CA PHE A 265 -4.85 -23.64 6.97
C PHE A 265 -4.15 -23.86 8.30
N GLN A 266 -3.91 -25.11 8.66
CA GLN A 266 -3.17 -25.52 9.85
C GLN A 266 -2.03 -26.45 9.43
N LEU A 267 -0.81 -26.14 9.88
CA LEU A 267 0.38 -26.91 9.50
C LEU A 267 0.51 -28.23 10.27
N VAL A 268 -0.03 -28.28 11.50
CA VAL A 268 0.03 -29.48 12.36
C VAL A 268 -1.35 -29.64 13.01
N LYS A 269 -1.82 -30.89 13.06
CA LYS A 269 -3.03 -31.28 13.81
C LYS A 269 -2.71 -31.49 15.28
#